data_668691b1fe622acbcc9acc9d8d52a95a
#
_entry.id   668691b1fe622acbcc9acc9d8d52a95a
#
_cell.length_a   1.000
_cell.length_b   1.000
_cell.length_c   1.000
_cell.angle_alpha   90.00
_cell.angle_beta   90.00
_cell.angle_gamma   90.00
#
_symmetry.space_group_name_H-M   'P 1'
#
loop_
_entity.id
_entity.type
_entity.pdbx_description
1 polymer ?
#
loop_
_entity_poly.entity_id
_entity_poly.type
_entity_poly.pdbx_seq_one_letter_code
_entity_poly.pdbx_strand_id
1 'polypeptide(L)'
;MPSVTTVLRDDAKFKPWRKYVGETEANRIMNEASKRGTWTHDSSENYLWTGIEPDFHYVYQPWWKSIKPFLDVIDHTILTEGAVWNSDNYAGAFDCLCYLKDGINKGGDNELLPDADSQQPVLVDFKTANKLINGTKLYGYEKQCAAYVKALNYVYRKEGLIVRNALIACAVPGCAVQLFEINRDDINQLYTHFLEQLEDWHDKHTIPKTLKVKNESNVSD
;
A
#
# COMPACT_ATOMS: atom_id res chain seq x y z
N MET A 1 -8.92 5.29 15.64
CA MET A 1 -8.39 5.75 14.36
C MET A 1 -8.67 4.66 13.32
N PRO A 2 -9.21 4.98 12.14
CA PRO A 2 -9.29 4.02 11.05
C PRO A 2 -7.91 3.75 10.46
N SER A 3 -7.75 2.56 9.84
CA SER A 3 -6.58 2.32 9.01
C SER A 3 -6.73 2.97 7.63
N VAL A 4 -5.61 3.32 6.99
CA VAL A 4 -5.59 3.85 5.61
C VAL A 4 -6.40 2.93 4.66
N THR A 5 -6.18 1.62 4.75
CA THR A 5 -6.88 0.64 3.92
C THR A 5 -8.37 0.55 4.22
N THR A 6 -8.79 0.79 5.50
CA THR A 6 -10.21 0.85 5.88
C THR A 6 -10.89 2.08 5.29
N VAL A 7 -10.22 3.24 5.29
CA VAL A 7 -10.74 4.48 4.70
C VAL A 7 -10.91 4.34 3.18
N LEU A 8 -9.93 3.74 2.51
CA LEU A 8 -9.91 3.57 1.05
C LEU A 8 -10.79 2.40 0.55
N ARG A 9 -11.32 1.59 1.47
CA ARG A 9 -12.15 0.43 1.11
C ARG A 9 -13.49 0.87 0.56
N ASP A 10 -13.79 0.43 -0.67
CA ASP A 10 -15.06 0.66 -1.34
C ASP A 10 -15.73 -0.69 -1.67
N ASP A 11 -16.46 -1.22 -0.70
CA ASP A 11 -17.19 -2.49 -0.86
C ASP A 11 -18.33 -2.37 -1.90
N ALA A 12 -18.85 -1.17 -2.15
CA ALA A 12 -19.90 -0.94 -3.11
C ALA A 12 -19.43 -1.22 -4.55
N LYS A 13 -18.16 -0.94 -4.84
CA LYS A 13 -17.53 -1.20 -6.14
C LYS A 13 -17.56 -2.68 -6.55
N PHE A 14 -17.53 -3.58 -5.57
CA PHE A 14 -17.53 -5.01 -5.83
C PHE A 14 -18.92 -5.64 -5.94
N LYS A 15 -19.99 -4.94 -5.54
CA LYS A 15 -21.36 -5.49 -5.57
C LYS A 15 -21.81 -5.98 -6.96
N PRO A 16 -21.62 -5.21 -8.07
CA PRO A 16 -22.02 -5.70 -9.40
C PRO A 16 -21.26 -6.95 -9.83
N TRP A 17 -19.95 -6.97 -9.58
CA TRP A 17 -19.10 -8.12 -9.88
C TRP A 17 -19.47 -9.35 -9.04
N ARG A 18 -19.71 -9.20 -7.72
CA ARG A 18 -20.17 -10.29 -6.85
C ARG A 18 -21.50 -10.85 -7.31
N LYS A 19 -22.42 -9.99 -7.74
CA LYS A 19 -23.71 -10.42 -8.31
C LYS A 19 -23.54 -11.23 -9.61
N TYR A 20 -22.56 -10.87 -10.43
CA TYR A 20 -22.28 -11.55 -11.70
C TYR A 20 -21.63 -12.93 -11.51
N VAL A 21 -20.59 -13.04 -10.66
CA VAL A 21 -19.85 -14.30 -10.49
C VAL A 21 -20.45 -15.22 -9.42
N GLY A 22 -21.30 -14.70 -8.56
CA GLY A 22 -21.87 -15.38 -7.40
C GLY A 22 -21.00 -15.25 -6.14
N GLU A 23 -21.65 -15.23 -4.97
CA GLU A 23 -20.98 -14.98 -3.68
C GLU A 23 -19.88 -15.99 -3.35
N THR A 24 -20.12 -17.28 -3.59
CA THR A 24 -19.14 -18.34 -3.30
C THR A 24 -17.87 -18.17 -4.13
N GLU A 25 -18.01 -17.93 -5.43
CA GLU A 25 -16.87 -17.76 -6.32
C GLU A 25 -16.15 -16.42 -6.06
N ALA A 26 -16.88 -15.34 -5.79
CA ALA A 26 -16.30 -14.08 -5.40
C ALA A 26 -15.44 -14.21 -4.13
N ASN A 27 -15.94 -14.91 -3.11
CA ASN A 27 -15.20 -15.14 -1.88
C ASN A 27 -13.96 -16.02 -2.13
N ARG A 28 -14.05 -17.04 -2.96
CA ARG A 28 -12.91 -17.87 -3.35
C ARG A 28 -11.81 -17.02 -4.01
N ILE A 29 -12.17 -16.20 -5.00
CA ILE A 29 -11.23 -15.33 -5.72
C ILE A 29 -10.58 -14.32 -4.76
N MET A 30 -11.36 -13.69 -3.87
CA MET A 30 -10.84 -12.73 -2.90
C MET A 30 -9.89 -13.39 -1.90
N ASN A 31 -10.22 -14.58 -1.40
CA ASN A 31 -9.35 -15.33 -0.48
C ASN A 31 -8.03 -15.75 -1.13
N GLU A 32 -8.06 -16.19 -2.39
CA GLU A 32 -6.85 -16.51 -3.13
C GLU A 32 -5.98 -15.28 -3.37
N ALA A 33 -6.59 -14.13 -3.72
CA ALA A 33 -5.88 -12.87 -3.88
C ALA A 33 -5.23 -12.41 -2.56
N SER A 34 -5.94 -12.56 -1.44
CA SER A 34 -5.41 -12.24 -0.11
C SER A 34 -4.22 -13.13 0.26
N LYS A 35 -4.37 -14.45 0.15
CA LYS A 35 -3.28 -15.41 0.46
C LYS A 35 -2.04 -15.17 -0.39
N ARG A 36 -2.24 -14.91 -1.67
CA ARG A 36 -1.15 -14.56 -2.59
C ARG A 36 -0.46 -13.27 -2.16
N GLY A 37 -1.25 -12.23 -1.84
CA GLY A 37 -0.73 -10.95 -1.34
C GLY A 37 0.14 -11.18 -0.11
N THR A 38 -0.40 -11.80 0.94
CA THR A 38 0.32 -12.10 2.18
C THR A 38 1.61 -12.87 1.90
N TRP A 39 1.55 -13.97 1.14
CA TRP A 39 2.75 -14.75 0.82
C TRP A 39 3.81 -13.93 0.09
N THR A 40 3.41 -13.07 -0.85
CA THR A 40 4.37 -12.23 -1.60
C THR A 40 5.00 -11.17 -0.70
N HIS A 41 4.23 -10.54 0.19
CA HIS A 41 4.74 -9.55 1.16
C HIS A 41 5.72 -10.21 2.12
N ASP A 42 5.33 -11.31 2.80
CA ASP A 42 6.17 -12.03 3.75
C ASP A 42 7.48 -12.51 3.10
N SER A 43 7.38 -13.01 1.85
CA SER A 43 8.55 -13.46 1.08
C SER A 43 9.47 -12.29 0.71
N SER A 44 8.90 -11.16 0.32
CA SER A 44 9.67 -9.95 -0.02
C SER A 44 10.37 -9.39 1.21
N GLU A 45 9.67 -9.28 2.34
CA GLU A 45 10.24 -8.83 3.60
C GLU A 45 11.40 -9.73 4.03
N ASN A 46 11.17 -11.05 4.09
CA ASN A 46 12.22 -12.00 4.47
C ASN A 46 13.45 -11.90 3.54
N TYR A 47 13.22 -11.80 2.23
CA TYR A 47 14.30 -11.67 1.27
C TYR A 47 15.10 -10.37 1.45
N LEU A 48 14.44 -9.25 1.71
CA LEU A 48 15.11 -7.96 1.93
C LEU A 48 16.01 -7.97 3.18
N TRP A 49 15.65 -8.71 4.22
CA TRP A 49 16.43 -8.80 5.45
C TRP A 49 17.50 -9.88 5.45
N THR A 50 17.26 -10.99 4.76
CA THR A 50 18.12 -12.18 4.86
C THR A 50 18.89 -12.50 3.58
N GLY A 51 18.45 -11.99 2.42
CA GLY A 51 18.93 -12.40 1.10
C GLY A 51 18.50 -13.81 0.71
N ILE A 52 17.66 -14.48 1.51
CA ILE A 52 17.24 -15.86 1.27
C ILE A 52 15.94 -15.86 0.47
N GLU A 53 15.97 -16.49 -0.70
CA GLU A 53 14.75 -16.68 -1.50
C GLU A 53 13.75 -17.58 -0.77
N PRO A 54 12.43 -17.32 -0.93
CA PRO A 54 11.42 -18.18 -0.33
C PRO A 54 11.47 -19.59 -0.93
N ASP A 55 11.04 -20.57 -0.13
CA ASP A 55 10.82 -21.93 -0.62
C ASP A 55 9.88 -21.91 -1.83
N PHE A 56 10.14 -22.85 -2.76
CA PHE A 56 9.32 -22.95 -3.97
C PHE A 56 7.84 -23.16 -3.64
N HIS A 57 7.01 -22.23 -4.09
CA HIS A 57 5.57 -22.31 -3.91
C HIS A 57 4.89 -22.48 -5.28
N TYR A 58 4.36 -23.67 -5.56
CA TYR A 58 3.79 -24.01 -6.85
C TYR A 58 2.80 -22.98 -7.43
N VAL A 59 1.93 -22.41 -6.58
CA VAL A 59 0.92 -21.44 -7.03
C VAL A 59 1.48 -20.03 -7.14
N TYR A 60 2.31 -19.57 -6.19
CA TYR A 60 2.69 -18.15 -6.06
C TYR A 60 4.05 -17.81 -6.69
N GLN A 61 4.82 -18.80 -7.10
CA GLN A 61 6.11 -18.62 -7.77
C GLN A 61 6.08 -17.62 -8.97
N PRO A 62 5.01 -17.55 -9.81
CA PRO A 62 4.99 -16.58 -10.90
C PRO A 62 5.02 -15.12 -10.43
N TRP A 63 4.43 -14.78 -9.28
CA TRP A 63 4.49 -13.43 -8.71
C TRP A 63 5.84 -13.14 -8.10
N TRP A 64 6.45 -14.13 -7.43
CA TRP A 64 7.83 -14.02 -6.95
C TRP A 64 8.81 -13.71 -8.08
N LYS A 65 8.74 -14.45 -9.17
CA LYS A 65 9.58 -14.21 -10.36
C LYS A 65 9.38 -12.82 -10.95
N SER A 66 8.19 -12.25 -10.84
CA SER A 66 7.90 -10.90 -11.31
C SER A 66 8.52 -9.82 -10.40
N ILE A 67 8.41 -9.96 -9.06
CA ILE A 67 8.85 -8.92 -8.13
C ILE A 67 10.33 -8.99 -7.78
N LYS A 68 10.93 -10.17 -7.74
CA LYS A 68 12.31 -10.37 -7.30
C LYS A 68 13.33 -9.46 -7.99
N PRO A 69 13.31 -9.24 -9.34
CA PRO A 69 14.24 -8.33 -9.97
C PRO A 69 14.18 -6.89 -9.43
N PHE A 70 13.00 -6.44 -8.98
CA PHE A 70 12.87 -5.16 -8.31
C PHE A 70 13.45 -5.20 -6.89
N LEU A 71 13.23 -6.27 -6.13
CA LEU A 71 13.84 -6.41 -4.79
C LEU A 71 15.37 -6.40 -4.87
N ASP A 72 15.96 -6.93 -5.94
CA ASP A 72 17.41 -6.94 -6.17
C ASP A 72 18.00 -5.54 -6.43
N VAL A 73 17.17 -4.54 -6.76
CA VAL A 73 17.62 -3.15 -6.94
C VAL A 73 17.47 -2.30 -5.68
N ILE A 74 16.90 -2.83 -4.62
CA ILE A 74 16.95 -2.21 -3.29
C ILE A 74 18.37 -2.35 -2.75
N ASP A 75 18.98 -1.23 -2.37
CA ASP A 75 20.32 -1.20 -1.82
C ASP A 75 20.32 -1.43 -0.31
N HIS A 76 19.50 -0.66 0.39
CA HIS A 76 19.40 -0.72 1.84
C HIS A 76 17.95 -0.59 2.31
N THR A 77 17.49 -1.58 3.05
CA THR A 77 16.18 -1.56 3.70
C THR A 77 16.30 -0.87 5.06
N ILE A 78 15.52 0.19 5.26
CA ILE A 78 15.47 0.93 6.53
C ILE A 78 14.47 0.27 7.48
N LEU A 79 13.26 -0.02 6.97
CA LEU A 79 12.17 -0.57 7.76
C LEU A 79 11.17 -1.30 6.87
N THR A 80 10.64 -2.43 7.33
CA THR A 80 9.50 -3.14 6.74
C THR A 80 8.33 -3.19 7.72
N GLU A 81 7.11 -3.31 7.20
CA GLU A 81 5.84 -3.37 7.98
C GLU A 81 5.75 -2.25 9.04
N GLY A 82 6.19 -1.05 8.65
CA GLY A 82 6.31 0.08 9.57
C GLY A 82 4.97 0.67 9.97
N ALA A 83 4.62 0.60 11.26
CA ALA A 83 3.41 1.22 11.79
C ALA A 83 3.55 2.74 11.88
N VAL A 84 2.60 3.46 11.31
CA VAL A 84 2.55 4.92 11.29
C VAL A 84 1.17 5.45 11.61
N TRP A 85 1.12 6.69 12.06
CA TRP A 85 -0.11 7.45 12.31
C TRP A 85 0.07 8.92 11.94
N ASN A 86 -1.04 9.65 11.88
CA ASN A 86 -1.02 11.07 11.57
C ASN A 86 -1.97 11.85 12.50
N SER A 87 -1.71 13.16 12.68
CA SER A 87 -2.58 14.08 13.43
C SER A 87 -3.98 14.21 12.83
N ASP A 88 -4.16 13.90 11.56
CA ASP A 88 -5.46 13.85 10.88
C ASP A 88 -6.31 12.63 11.25
N ASN A 89 -5.87 11.88 12.27
CA ASN A 89 -6.64 10.85 12.95
C ASN A 89 -6.82 9.55 12.17
N TYR A 90 -5.79 9.11 11.47
CA TYR A 90 -5.68 7.80 10.84
C TYR A 90 -4.35 7.11 11.18
N ALA A 91 -4.26 5.80 10.92
CA ALA A 91 -3.06 4.98 11.13
C ALA A 91 -2.92 3.94 10.01
N GLY A 92 -1.80 3.26 9.97
CA GLY A 92 -1.57 2.14 9.05
C GLY A 92 -0.19 1.53 9.20
N ALA A 93 0.10 0.54 8.36
CA ALA A 93 1.44 0.00 8.18
C ALA A 93 1.80 0.08 6.69
N PHE A 94 2.99 0.54 6.39
CA PHE A 94 3.54 0.55 5.03
C PHE A 94 4.46 -0.66 4.85
N ASP A 95 4.61 -1.14 3.62
CA ASP A 95 5.33 -2.38 3.36
C ASP A 95 6.85 -2.24 3.51
N CYS A 96 7.46 -1.22 2.88
CA CYS A 96 8.92 -1.05 2.90
C CYS A 96 9.32 0.43 2.80
N LEU A 97 10.36 0.79 3.55
CA LEU A 97 11.12 2.03 3.41
C LEU A 97 12.57 1.68 3.10
N CYS A 98 13.12 2.16 2.00
CA CYS A 98 14.43 1.74 1.52
C CYS A 98 15.16 2.82 0.71
N TYR A 99 16.43 2.57 0.46
CA TYR A 99 17.21 3.24 -0.58
C TYR A 99 17.33 2.31 -1.80
N LEU A 100 17.34 2.90 -2.99
CA LEU A 100 17.57 2.18 -4.24
C LEU A 100 19.04 2.31 -4.68
N LYS A 101 19.55 1.30 -5.38
CA LYS A 101 20.93 1.29 -5.90
C LYS A 101 21.16 2.42 -6.89
N ASP A 102 22.35 3.02 -6.84
CA ASP A 102 22.79 4.03 -7.81
C ASP A 102 22.80 3.47 -9.23
N GLY A 103 22.40 4.32 -10.19
CA GLY A 103 22.55 4.00 -11.61
C GLY A 103 21.44 3.17 -12.23
N ILE A 104 20.37 2.84 -11.50
CA ILE A 104 19.18 2.20 -12.07
C ILE A 104 18.51 3.10 -13.12
N ASN A 105 18.78 4.40 -13.06
CA ASN A 105 18.27 5.44 -13.98
C ASN A 105 19.16 5.69 -15.21
N LYS A 106 20.24 4.91 -15.43
CA LYS A 106 21.16 5.16 -16.54
C LYS A 106 21.16 4.04 -17.57
N GLY A 107 20.21 4.11 -18.51
CA GLY A 107 20.42 3.59 -19.87
C GLY A 107 20.47 2.07 -20.02
N GLY A 108 19.35 1.45 -20.07
CA GLY A 108 19.04 0.18 -20.72
C GLY A 108 17.57 0.24 -21.11
N ASP A 109 17.13 -0.62 -22.03
CA ASP A 109 15.74 -0.67 -22.56
C ASP A 109 14.64 -0.90 -21.50
N ASN A 110 14.97 -0.74 -20.22
CA ASN A 110 14.09 -0.65 -19.07
C ASN A 110 14.28 0.74 -18.43
N GLU A 111 13.57 1.73 -18.92
CA GLU A 111 13.32 3.00 -18.23
C GLU A 111 12.48 2.73 -16.96
N LEU A 112 13.07 2.12 -15.92
CA LEU A 112 12.32 1.63 -14.78
C LEU A 112 12.08 2.66 -13.70
N LEU A 113 12.90 3.70 -13.61
CA LEU A 113 12.71 4.78 -12.63
C LEU A 113 13.24 6.10 -13.18
N PRO A 114 12.40 7.04 -13.58
CA PRO A 114 12.84 8.40 -13.81
C PRO A 114 13.18 9.06 -12.46
N ASP A 115 14.38 9.58 -12.33
CA ASP A 115 14.83 10.57 -11.32
C ASP A 115 14.74 10.21 -9.83
N ALA A 116 14.64 8.95 -9.42
CA ALA A 116 14.84 8.64 -8.00
C ALA A 116 16.28 9.01 -7.60
N ASP A 117 16.41 10.07 -6.80
CA ASP A 117 17.68 10.41 -6.14
C ASP A 117 18.03 9.24 -5.22
N SER A 118 19.05 8.46 -5.58
CA SER A 118 19.49 7.29 -4.82
C SER A 118 19.87 7.59 -3.37
N GLN A 119 20.07 8.87 -3.05
CA GLN A 119 20.34 9.37 -1.72
C GLN A 119 19.06 9.70 -0.92
N GLN A 120 17.88 9.56 -1.51
CA GLN A 120 16.62 9.82 -0.82
C GLN A 120 15.90 8.50 -0.50
N PRO A 121 15.37 8.34 0.72
CA PRO A 121 14.58 7.17 1.04
C PRO A 121 13.26 7.18 0.27
N VAL A 122 12.85 6.01 -0.21
CA VAL A 122 11.61 5.79 -0.97
C VAL A 122 10.71 4.85 -0.18
N LEU A 123 9.44 5.23 -0.06
CA LEU A 123 8.40 4.32 0.45
C LEU A 123 7.94 3.42 -0.69
N VAL A 124 8.01 2.11 -0.49
CA VAL A 124 7.56 1.10 -1.45
C VAL A 124 6.34 0.38 -0.93
N ASP A 125 5.33 0.25 -1.77
CA ASP A 125 4.10 -0.50 -1.51
C ASP A 125 4.03 -1.68 -2.50
N PHE A 126 4.05 -2.91 -1.97
CA PHE A 126 4.01 -4.13 -2.77
C PHE A 126 2.58 -4.52 -3.11
N LYS A 127 2.34 -4.83 -4.35
CA LYS A 127 1.02 -5.28 -4.81
C LYS A 127 1.14 -6.54 -5.67
N THR A 128 0.06 -7.30 -5.71
CA THR A 128 -0.06 -8.45 -6.61
C THR A 128 -1.32 -8.33 -7.46
N ALA A 129 -1.21 -8.66 -8.74
CA ALA A 129 -2.35 -8.69 -9.65
C ALA A 129 -2.24 -9.88 -10.61
N ASN A 130 -3.38 -10.35 -11.15
CA ASN A 130 -3.39 -11.39 -12.17
C ASN A 130 -3.18 -10.84 -13.59
N LYS A 131 -3.33 -9.52 -13.76
CA LYS A 131 -3.17 -8.78 -15.02
C LYS A 131 -2.58 -7.42 -14.72
N LEU A 132 -2.01 -6.79 -15.71
CA LEU A 132 -1.51 -5.41 -15.60
C LEU A 132 -2.59 -4.48 -15.04
N ILE A 133 -2.20 -3.63 -14.10
CA ILE A 133 -3.09 -2.67 -13.44
C ILE A 133 -2.97 -1.29 -14.07
N ASN A 134 -4.05 -0.53 -14.04
CA ASN A 134 -4.11 0.86 -14.50
C ASN A 134 -5.34 1.58 -13.89
N GLY A 135 -5.50 2.85 -14.21
CA GLY A 135 -6.71 3.64 -13.94
C GLY A 135 -7.15 3.61 -12.48
N THR A 136 -8.44 3.37 -12.23
CA THR A 136 -9.05 3.50 -10.89
C THR A 136 -8.41 2.62 -9.82
N LYS A 137 -7.90 1.45 -10.20
CA LYS A 137 -7.22 0.56 -9.25
C LYS A 137 -5.88 1.14 -8.81
N LEU A 138 -5.10 1.65 -9.76
CA LEU A 138 -3.85 2.34 -9.50
C LEU A 138 -4.07 3.55 -8.60
N TYR A 139 -5.04 4.40 -8.92
CA TYR A 139 -5.39 5.59 -8.16
C TYR A 139 -5.69 5.31 -6.66
N GLY A 140 -6.29 4.15 -6.34
CA GLY A 140 -6.50 3.73 -4.96
C GLY A 140 -5.18 3.44 -4.22
N TYR A 141 -4.23 2.80 -4.90
CA TYR A 141 -2.90 2.51 -4.35
C TYR A 141 -2.05 3.77 -4.20
N GLU A 142 -2.13 4.70 -5.16
CA GLU A 142 -1.45 5.99 -5.09
C GLU A 142 -1.89 6.80 -3.87
N LYS A 143 -3.19 6.87 -3.58
CA LYS A 143 -3.72 7.52 -2.36
C LYS A 143 -3.25 6.83 -1.08
N GLN A 144 -3.15 5.50 -1.09
CA GLN A 144 -2.61 4.72 0.02
C GLN A 144 -1.16 5.10 0.32
N CYS A 145 -0.31 5.14 -0.71
CA CYS A 145 1.08 5.56 -0.60
C CYS A 145 1.20 7.01 -0.08
N ALA A 146 0.40 7.93 -0.62
CA ALA A 146 0.41 9.33 -0.20
C ALA A 146 0.07 9.48 1.30
N ALA A 147 -0.95 8.75 1.79
CA ALA A 147 -1.30 8.73 3.21
C ALA A 147 -0.15 8.17 4.07
N TYR A 148 0.51 7.09 3.63
CA TYR A 148 1.64 6.52 4.35
C TYR A 148 2.85 7.46 4.39
N VAL A 149 3.22 8.10 3.28
CA VAL A 149 4.32 9.08 3.25
C VAL A 149 4.06 10.23 4.21
N LYS A 150 2.82 10.77 4.24
CA LYS A 150 2.45 11.85 5.16
C LYS A 150 2.50 11.40 6.63
N ALA A 151 2.01 10.21 6.93
CA ALA A 151 2.07 9.65 8.28
C ALA A 151 3.51 9.36 8.73
N LEU A 152 4.34 8.79 7.85
CA LEU A 152 5.75 8.52 8.11
C LEU A 152 6.51 9.81 8.39
N ASN A 153 6.35 10.83 7.55
CA ASN A 153 6.97 12.14 7.75
C ASN A 153 6.47 12.84 9.02
N TYR A 154 5.22 12.58 9.44
CA TYR A 154 4.71 13.09 10.72
C TYR A 154 5.36 12.41 11.92
N VAL A 155 5.46 11.08 11.90
CA VAL A 155 6.04 10.28 12.99
C VAL A 155 7.52 10.58 13.18
N TYR A 156 8.30 10.56 12.08
CA TYR A 156 9.77 10.65 12.11
C TYR A 156 10.34 12.04 11.84
N ARG A 157 9.49 13.10 11.89
CA ARG A 157 9.92 14.48 11.62
C ARG A 157 11.04 14.98 12.53
N LYS A 158 11.09 14.50 13.76
CA LYS A 158 12.10 14.92 14.76
C LYS A 158 13.45 14.28 14.51
N GLU A 159 13.46 13.12 13.92
CA GLU A 159 14.63 12.35 13.52
C GLU A 159 15.24 12.84 12.19
N GLY A 160 14.61 13.83 11.55
CA GLY A 160 15.06 14.40 10.28
C GLY A 160 14.80 13.50 9.06
N LEU A 161 14.09 12.39 9.23
CA LEU A 161 13.71 11.52 8.12
C LEU A 161 12.59 12.18 7.31
N ILE A 162 12.88 12.43 6.03
CA ILE A 162 11.92 13.02 5.09
C ILE A 162 11.84 12.15 3.84
N VAL A 163 10.67 11.59 3.60
CA VAL A 163 10.34 10.82 2.39
C VAL A 163 9.56 11.72 1.44
N ARG A 164 10.01 11.81 0.18
CA ARG A 164 9.42 12.67 -0.84
C ARG A 164 8.76 11.90 -1.96
N ASN A 165 9.18 10.66 -2.16
CA ASN A 165 8.72 9.81 -3.25
C ASN A 165 8.18 8.51 -2.70
N ALA A 166 7.23 7.93 -3.40
CA ALA A 166 6.76 6.57 -3.16
C ALA A 166 6.75 5.77 -4.46
N LEU A 167 6.77 4.47 -4.34
CA LEU A 167 6.79 3.54 -5.46
C LEU A 167 5.79 2.41 -5.21
N ILE A 168 4.94 2.14 -6.17
CA ILE A 168 4.10 0.94 -6.16
C ILE A 168 4.78 -0.10 -7.02
N ALA A 169 5.14 -1.24 -6.42
CA ALA A 169 5.72 -2.38 -7.12
C ALA A 169 4.67 -3.50 -7.23
N CYS A 170 4.04 -3.64 -8.40
CA CYS A 170 2.97 -4.60 -8.62
C CYS A 170 3.48 -5.84 -9.38
N ALA A 171 3.55 -6.97 -8.68
CA ALA A 171 3.89 -8.26 -9.26
C ALA A 171 2.74 -8.80 -10.13
N VAL A 172 3.07 -9.22 -11.35
CA VAL A 172 2.11 -9.77 -12.34
C VAL A 172 2.71 -11.03 -12.98
N PRO A 173 2.01 -12.18 -12.95
CA PRO A 173 2.57 -13.44 -13.45
C PRO A 173 2.92 -13.36 -14.96
N GLY A 174 4.12 -13.82 -15.31
CA GLY A 174 4.59 -13.84 -16.68
C GLY A 174 4.98 -12.49 -17.25
N CYS A 175 4.99 -11.43 -16.43
CA CYS A 175 5.41 -10.09 -16.81
C CYS A 175 6.54 -9.60 -15.90
N ALA A 176 7.29 -8.60 -16.34
CA ALA A 176 8.09 -7.80 -15.44
C ALA A 176 7.17 -7.10 -14.41
N VAL A 177 7.71 -6.80 -13.23
CA VAL A 177 7.00 -6.00 -12.23
C VAL A 177 6.57 -4.66 -12.85
N GLN A 178 5.32 -4.25 -12.57
CA GLN A 178 4.90 -2.88 -12.90
C GLN A 178 5.35 -1.94 -11.79
N LEU A 179 6.06 -0.88 -12.16
CA LEU A 179 6.49 0.17 -11.24
C LEU A 179 5.75 1.46 -11.56
N PHE A 180 5.23 2.10 -10.50
CA PHE A 180 4.55 3.40 -10.62
C PHE A 180 5.15 4.32 -9.57
N GLU A 181 5.85 5.34 -10.05
CA GLU A 181 6.43 6.37 -9.19
C GLU A 181 5.37 7.41 -8.84
N ILE A 182 5.43 7.89 -7.60
CA ILE A 182 4.59 8.96 -7.08
C ILE A 182 5.54 10.01 -6.51
N ASN A 183 5.69 11.12 -7.21
CA ASN A 183 6.56 12.19 -6.81
C ASN A 183 5.92 13.07 -5.70
N ARG A 184 6.67 14.00 -5.19
CA ARG A 184 6.24 14.89 -4.09
C ARG A 184 4.96 15.68 -4.38
N ASP A 185 4.79 16.17 -5.61
CA ASP A 185 3.66 17.01 -5.97
C ASP A 185 2.39 16.16 -6.10
N ASP A 186 2.52 14.97 -6.69
CA ASP A 186 1.46 13.98 -6.75
C ASP A 186 1.03 13.52 -5.34
N ILE A 187 2.00 13.27 -4.43
CA ILE A 187 1.72 12.93 -3.04
C ILE A 187 0.84 13.99 -2.37
N ASN A 188 1.12 15.27 -2.58
CA ASN A 188 0.34 16.35 -1.99
C ASN A 188 -1.11 16.36 -2.49
N GLN A 189 -1.31 16.21 -3.80
CA GLN A 189 -2.62 16.16 -4.42
C GLN A 189 -3.41 14.91 -3.98
N LEU A 190 -2.78 13.75 -4.05
CA LEU A 190 -3.39 12.47 -3.67
C LEU A 190 -3.77 12.44 -2.18
N TYR A 191 -2.96 13.07 -1.35
CA TYR A 191 -3.26 13.20 0.07
C TYR A 191 -4.50 14.03 0.35
N THR A 192 -4.71 15.12 -0.40
CA THR A 192 -5.96 15.91 -0.31
C THR A 192 -7.18 15.03 -0.61
N HIS A 193 -7.12 14.23 -1.66
CA HIS A 193 -8.21 13.30 -2.00
C HIS A 193 -8.38 12.14 -0.99
N PHE A 194 -7.31 11.77 -0.28
CA PHE A 194 -7.41 10.83 0.84
C PHE A 194 -8.12 11.46 2.03
N LEU A 195 -7.81 12.72 2.36
CA LEU A 195 -8.45 13.45 3.47
C LEU A 195 -9.96 13.64 3.25
N GLU A 196 -10.40 13.91 2.02
CA GLU A 196 -11.82 13.96 1.66
C GLU A 196 -12.51 12.62 1.98
N GLN A 197 -11.89 11.50 1.63
CA GLN A 197 -12.42 10.16 1.95
C GLN A 197 -12.36 9.84 3.44
N LEU A 198 -11.37 10.35 4.16
CA LEU A 198 -11.25 10.20 5.61
C LEU A 198 -12.37 10.96 6.33
N GLU A 199 -12.68 12.18 5.89
CA GLU A 199 -13.81 12.97 6.40
C GLU A 199 -15.13 12.23 6.18
N ASP A 200 -15.39 11.80 4.95
CA ASP A 200 -16.55 10.97 4.60
C ASP A 200 -16.67 9.72 5.47
N TRP A 201 -15.53 9.08 5.78
CA TRP A 201 -15.49 7.91 6.63
C TRP A 201 -15.88 8.26 8.07
N HIS A 202 -15.35 9.35 8.63
CA HIS A 202 -15.67 9.82 9.97
C HIS A 202 -17.14 10.19 10.08
N ASP A 203 -17.70 10.88 9.11
CA ASP A 203 -19.12 11.27 9.10
C ASP A 203 -20.05 10.06 9.15
N LYS A 204 -19.72 9.01 8.41
CA LYS A 204 -20.49 7.76 8.38
C LYS A 204 -20.38 6.92 9.65
N HIS A 205 -19.27 7.06 10.40
CA HIS A 205 -18.96 6.22 11.56
C HIS A 205 -19.01 6.98 12.90
N THR A 206 -19.26 8.29 12.89
CA THR A 206 -19.46 9.07 14.11
C THR A 206 -20.88 8.83 14.65
N ILE A 207 -21.00 8.28 15.85
CA ILE A 207 -22.30 8.15 16.53
C ILE A 207 -22.82 9.55 16.83
N PRO A 208 -24.02 9.94 16.37
CA PRO A 208 -24.60 11.24 16.70
C PRO A 208 -24.64 11.45 18.22
N LYS A 209 -24.19 12.62 18.69
CA LYS A 209 -24.17 12.97 20.13
C LYS A 209 -25.52 12.77 20.85
N THR A 210 -26.61 12.83 20.11
CA THR A 210 -27.99 12.60 20.59
C THR A 210 -28.27 11.15 21.05
N LEU A 211 -27.47 10.17 20.65
CA LEU A 211 -27.61 8.78 21.11
C LEU A 211 -26.82 8.47 22.40
N LYS A 212 -25.79 9.26 22.71
CA LYS A 212 -25.01 9.09 23.96
C LYS A 212 -25.77 9.48 25.23
N VAL A 213 -26.75 10.36 25.14
CA VAL A 213 -27.52 10.84 26.31
C VAL A 213 -28.61 9.86 26.76
N LYS A 214 -29.06 8.92 25.88
CA LYS A 214 -30.10 7.97 26.25
C LYS A 214 -29.63 6.73 27.04
N ASN A 215 -28.34 6.47 27.09
CA ASN A 215 -27.81 5.32 27.83
C ASN A 215 -27.39 5.65 29.26
N GLU A 216 -27.32 6.95 29.65
CA GLU A 216 -26.98 7.35 31.03
C GLU A 216 -28.18 7.57 31.92
N SER A 217 -29.41 7.56 31.38
CA SER A 217 -30.65 7.80 32.16
C SER A 217 -31.41 6.54 32.56
N ASN A 218 -30.88 5.33 32.29
CA ASN A 218 -31.54 4.08 32.67
C ASN A 218 -30.77 3.23 33.70
N VAL A 219 -29.90 3.86 34.50
CA VAL A 219 -29.28 3.19 35.64
C VAL A 219 -29.52 4.09 36.88
N SER A 220 -30.76 4.10 37.35
CA SER A 220 -31.13 4.44 38.69
C SER A 220 -32.58 4.00 38.91
N ASP A 221 -32.70 2.75 39.38
CA ASP A 221 -33.62 2.35 40.49
C ASP A 221 -33.32 0.88 40.84
#